data_391a54c58912a1126354b1ebde689dc4
#
_entry.id   391a54c58912a1126354b1ebde689dc4
#
_cell.length_a   1.000
_cell.length_b   1.000
_cell.length_c   1.000
_cell.angle_alpha   90.00
_cell.angle_beta   90.00
_cell.angle_gamma   90.00
#
_symmetry.space_group_name_H-M   'P 1'
#
loop_
_entity.id
_entity.type
_entity.pdbx_description
1 polymer ?
#
loop_
_entity_poly.entity_id
_entity_poly.type
_entity_poly.pdbx_seq_one_letter_code
_entity_poly.pdbx_strand_id
1 'polypeptide(L)'
;INDCIVEVYGFRKARTVIWLGFAMNLLVTLFLQFAILLPGADSWQSQDAMEAVYGTVPRILGASFVAFLCGSMVNALVMSKMKVASGGRHFSLLAIVSTLWGEGTDSIIFFPLAFGGILPWREIVLLIVAQALLKTAYEIVILPVTLKVVKKLKSIESTDTYDRGISYSWW
;
A
#
# COMPACT_ATOMS: atom_id res chain seq x y z
N ILE A 1 8.44 -0.19 -4.04
CA ILE A 1 8.84 1.25 -4.02
C ILE A 1 9.00 1.72 -2.59
N ASN A 2 8.00 1.46 -1.71
CA ASN A 2 8.02 1.90 -0.32
C ASN A 2 9.29 1.41 0.41
N ASP A 3 9.64 0.14 0.24
CA ASP A 3 10.83 -0.47 0.84
C ASP A 3 12.14 0.19 0.39
N CYS A 4 12.23 0.58 -0.89
CA CYS A 4 13.37 1.34 -1.39
C CYS A 4 13.49 2.70 -0.70
N ILE A 5 12.36 3.36 -0.46
CA ILE A 5 12.33 4.68 0.20
C ILE A 5 12.73 4.54 1.68
N VAL A 6 12.16 3.57 2.38
CA VAL A 6 12.53 3.30 3.79
C VAL A 6 14.01 2.96 3.91
N GLU A 7 14.52 2.10 3.01
CA GLU A 7 15.90 1.63 3.05
C GLU A 7 16.93 2.73 2.78
N VAL A 8 16.63 3.65 1.85
CA VAL A 8 17.56 4.73 1.48
C VAL A 8 17.37 5.97 2.34
N TYR A 9 16.12 6.42 2.48
CA TYR A 9 15.77 7.72 3.06
C TYR A 9 15.15 7.66 4.46
N GLY A 10 14.86 6.46 4.96
CA GLY A 10 14.31 6.20 6.29
C GLY A 10 12.78 6.38 6.40
N PHE A 11 12.24 6.06 7.58
CA PHE A 11 10.80 6.03 7.87
C PHE A 11 10.13 7.39 7.69
N ARG A 12 10.78 8.49 8.08
CA ARG A 12 10.20 9.84 8.00
C ARG A 12 9.84 10.24 6.57
N LYS A 13 10.71 9.95 5.60
CA LYS A 13 10.45 10.23 4.18
C LYS A 13 9.41 9.27 3.60
N ALA A 14 9.48 7.99 3.97
CA ALA A 14 8.48 7.00 3.57
C ALA A 14 7.08 7.39 4.04
N ARG A 15 6.92 7.82 5.28
CA ARG A 15 5.66 8.36 5.82
C ARG A 15 5.10 9.51 4.96
N THR A 16 5.93 10.47 4.57
CA THR A 16 5.50 11.58 3.70
C THR A 16 4.98 11.07 2.36
N VAL A 17 5.67 10.09 1.75
CA VAL A 17 5.24 9.48 0.48
C VAL A 17 3.95 8.70 0.63
N ILE A 18 3.75 7.99 1.74
CA ILE A 18 2.49 7.29 2.06
C ILE A 18 1.33 8.28 2.13
N TRP A 19 1.48 9.40 2.86
CA TRP A 19 0.44 10.43 2.93
C TRP A 19 0.16 11.10 1.59
N LEU A 20 1.20 11.34 0.77
CA LEU A 20 1.03 11.84 -0.60
C LEU A 20 0.27 10.85 -1.47
N GLY A 21 0.62 9.56 -1.43
CA GLY A 21 -0.09 8.50 -2.15
C GLY A 21 -1.55 8.41 -1.74
N PHE A 22 -1.83 8.52 -0.43
CA PHE A 22 -3.18 8.57 0.09
C PHE A 22 -3.95 9.78 -0.46
N ALA A 23 -3.38 10.99 -0.39
CA ALA A 23 -4.01 12.21 -0.87
C ALA A 23 -4.31 12.14 -2.38
N MET A 24 -3.38 11.62 -3.18
CA MET A 24 -3.56 11.44 -4.62
C MET A 24 -4.66 10.43 -4.94
N ASN A 25 -4.70 9.32 -4.21
CA ASN A 25 -5.73 8.30 -4.38
C ASN A 25 -7.13 8.83 -4.00
N LEU A 26 -7.21 9.59 -2.89
CA LEU A 26 -8.45 10.28 -2.50
C LEU A 26 -8.90 11.27 -3.58
N LEU A 27 -7.99 12.07 -4.12
CA LEU A 27 -8.27 13.05 -5.17
C LEU A 27 -8.83 12.38 -6.43
N VAL A 28 -8.20 11.29 -6.90
CA VAL A 28 -8.70 10.51 -8.05
C VAL A 28 -10.10 9.97 -7.78
N THR A 29 -10.33 9.46 -6.57
CA THR A 29 -11.66 8.96 -6.17
C THR A 29 -12.72 10.06 -6.21
N LEU A 30 -12.41 11.25 -5.67
CA LEU A 30 -13.34 12.37 -5.69
C LEU A 30 -13.66 12.80 -7.12
N PHE A 31 -12.67 12.82 -8.02
CA PHE A 31 -12.90 13.09 -9.43
C PHE A 31 -13.80 12.05 -10.11
N LEU A 32 -13.60 10.77 -9.82
CA LEU A 32 -14.47 9.72 -10.35
C LEU A 32 -15.89 9.82 -9.83
N GLN A 33 -16.08 10.11 -8.54
CA GLN A 33 -17.41 10.33 -7.97
C GLN A 33 -18.08 11.58 -8.58
N PHE A 34 -17.34 12.66 -8.76
CA PHE A 34 -17.84 13.84 -9.44
C PHE A 34 -18.25 13.54 -10.90
N ALA A 35 -17.43 12.76 -11.62
CA ALA A 35 -17.75 12.37 -13.00
C ALA A 35 -19.06 11.57 -13.12
N ILE A 36 -19.38 10.71 -12.14
CA ILE A 36 -20.64 9.95 -12.10
C ILE A 36 -21.84 10.87 -11.87
N LEU A 37 -21.68 11.93 -11.09
CA LEU A 37 -22.75 12.87 -10.76
C LEU A 37 -23.09 13.81 -11.92
N LEU A 38 -22.20 13.92 -12.93
CA LEU A 38 -22.48 14.73 -14.11
C LEU A 38 -23.50 14.01 -15.02
N PRO A 39 -24.52 14.72 -15.52
CA PRO A 39 -25.45 14.14 -16.47
C PRO A 39 -24.69 13.78 -17.76
N GLY A 40 -24.90 12.57 -18.25
CA GLY A 40 -24.32 12.11 -19.52
C GLY A 40 -24.87 12.94 -20.69
N ALA A 41 -24.08 13.09 -21.76
CA ALA A 41 -24.57 13.67 -23.01
C ALA A 41 -25.63 12.75 -23.65
N ASP A 42 -26.52 13.29 -24.48
CA ASP A 42 -27.61 12.54 -25.12
C ASP A 42 -27.11 11.33 -25.94
N SER A 43 -25.89 11.39 -26.42
CA SER A 43 -25.22 10.30 -27.13
C SER A 43 -24.56 9.25 -26.21
N TRP A 44 -24.50 9.52 -24.90
CA TRP A 44 -23.85 8.62 -23.93
C TRP A 44 -24.82 7.52 -23.47
N GLN A 45 -24.53 6.26 -23.87
CA GLN A 45 -25.39 5.12 -23.54
C GLN A 45 -24.85 4.22 -22.43
N SER A 46 -23.70 4.56 -21.85
CA SER A 46 -23.01 3.71 -20.86
C SER A 46 -23.09 4.23 -19.43
N GLN A 47 -24.02 5.14 -19.13
CA GLN A 47 -24.18 5.72 -17.79
C GLN A 47 -24.49 4.65 -16.75
N ASP A 48 -25.44 3.76 -17.03
CA ASP A 48 -25.83 2.67 -16.13
C ASP A 48 -24.64 1.71 -15.83
N ALA A 49 -23.83 1.41 -16.83
CA ALA A 49 -22.64 0.59 -16.65
C ALA A 49 -21.58 1.31 -15.81
N MET A 50 -21.42 2.61 -16.01
CA MET A 50 -20.52 3.45 -15.24
C MET A 50 -20.98 3.53 -13.77
N GLU A 51 -22.27 3.74 -13.52
CA GLU A 51 -22.85 3.75 -12.18
C GLU A 51 -22.77 2.38 -11.52
N ALA A 52 -23.01 1.29 -12.24
CA ALA A 52 -22.88 -0.06 -11.71
C ALA A 52 -21.44 -0.39 -11.26
N VAL A 53 -20.44 0.06 -12.02
CA VAL A 53 -19.02 -0.18 -11.69
C VAL A 53 -18.53 0.75 -10.59
N TYR A 54 -18.84 2.04 -10.68
CA TYR A 54 -18.27 3.04 -9.76
C TYR A 54 -19.22 3.43 -8.62
N GLY A 55 -20.54 3.25 -8.75
CA GLY A 55 -21.54 3.57 -7.72
C GLY A 55 -21.55 2.58 -6.55
N THR A 56 -21.16 1.31 -6.78
CA THR A 56 -20.96 0.32 -5.71
C THR A 56 -19.65 0.52 -4.94
N VAL A 57 -18.82 1.44 -5.38
CA VAL A 57 -17.41 1.59 -5.00
C VAL A 57 -17.14 2.50 -3.79
N PRO A 58 -18.00 3.41 -3.27
CA PRO A 58 -17.62 4.25 -2.14
C PRO A 58 -17.16 3.46 -0.92
N ARG A 59 -17.81 2.32 -0.65
CA ARG A 59 -17.44 1.41 0.44
C ARG A 59 -16.09 0.72 0.18
N ILE A 60 -15.90 0.21 -1.04
CA ILE A 60 -14.65 -0.45 -1.46
C ILE A 60 -13.50 0.55 -1.43
N LEU A 61 -13.71 1.76 -1.91
CA LEU A 61 -12.72 2.84 -1.92
C LEU A 61 -12.37 3.30 -0.51
N GLY A 62 -13.38 3.49 0.36
CA GLY A 62 -13.14 3.83 1.76
C GLY A 62 -12.35 2.73 2.48
N ALA A 63 -12.71 1.46 2.26
CA ALA A 63 -11.96 0.32 2.76
C ALA A 63 -10.51 0.30 2.24
N SER A 64 -10.32 0.55 0.94
CA SER A 64 -8.99 0.62 0.31
C SER A 64 -8.13 1.74 0.91
N PHE A 65 -8.70 2.91 1.19
CA PHE A 65 -7.94 4.02 1.80
C PHE A 65 -7.45 3.67 3.20
N VAL A 66 -8.33 3.14 4.05
CA VAL A 66 -7.95 2.76 5.41
C VAL A 66 -6.92 1.64 5.38
N ALA A 67 -7.14 0.61 4.55
CA ALA A 67 -6.24 -0.53 4.40
C ALA A 67 -4.86 -0.09 3.88
N PHE A 68 -4.83 0.71 2.81
CA PHE A 68 -3.59 1.25 2.24
C PHE A 68 -2.79 2.05 3.27
N LEU A 69 -3.43 2.94 4.00
CA LEU A 69 -2.75 3.76 5.00
C LEU A 69 -2.15 2.89 6.11
N CYS A 70 -2.96 1.99 6.69
CA CYS A 70 -2.50 1.09 7.74
C CYS A 70 -1.43 0.13 7.26
N GLY A 71 -1.64 -0.54 6.13
CA GLY A 71 -0.71 -1.51 5.55
C GLY A 71 0.64 -0.87 5.20
N SER A 72 0.61 0.29 4.53
CA SER A 72 1.84 1.00 4.15
C SER A 72 2.61 1.52 5.37
N MET A 73 1.91 2.00 6.40
CA MET A 73 2.57 2.42 7.64
C MET A 73 3.20 1.25 8.38
N VAL A 74 2.50 0.12 8.48
CA VAL A 74 3.05 -1.11 9.11
C VAL A 74 4.25 -1.60 8.34
N ASN A 75 4.18 -1.68 7.00
CA ASN A 75 5.32 -2.05 6.16
C ASN A 75 6.54 -1.15 6.43
N ALA A 76 6.37 0.17 6.34
CA ALA A 76 7.44 1.13 6.55
C ALA A 76 8.03 1.05 7.98
N LEU A 77 7.17 0.87 9.00
CA LEU A 77 7.59 0.74 10.39
C LEU A 77 8.37 -0.54 10.64
N VAL A 78 7.89 -1.68 10.14
CA VAL A 78 8.57 -2.98 10.28
C VAL A 78 9.92 -2.93 9.57
N MET A 79 9.96 -2.43 8.33
CA MET A 79 11.17 -2.28 7.54
C MET A 79 12.22 -1.41 8.28
N SER A 80 11.82 -0.23 8.76
CA SER A 80 12.72 0.67 9.48
C SER A 80 13.25 0.05 10.78
N LYS A 81 12.38 -0.54 11.61
CA LYS A 81 12.81 -1.21 12.86
C LYS A 81 13.75 -2.37 12.60
N MET A 82 13.45 -3.21 11.61
CA MET A 82 14.30 -4.33 11.23
C MET A 82 15.65 -3.86 10.69
N LYS A 83 15.68 -2.78 9.91
CA LYS A 83 16.93 -2.19 9.41
C LYS A 83 17.83 -1.73 10.56
N VAL A 84 17.26 -1.02 11.54
CA VAL A 84 18.01 -0.60 12.73
C VAL A 84 18.52 -1.78 13.53
N ALA A 85 17.68 -2.80 13.76
CA ALA A 85 18.04 -3.99 14.54
C ALA A 85 19.12 -4.85 13.87
N SER A 86 19.08 -4.97 12.54
CA SER A 86 20.03 -5.77 11.76
C SER A 86 21.31 -5.02 11.37
N GLY A 87 21.40 -3.73 11.65
CA GLY A 87 22.48 -2.87 11.17
C GLY A 87 22.52 -2.75 9.65
N GLY A 88 21.38 -2.85 8.99
CA GLY A 88 21.23 -2.77 7.52
C GLY A 88 21.64 -4.04 6.79
N ARG A 89 21.83 -5.14 7.49
CA ARG A 89 22.16 -6.44 6.86
C ARG A 89 20.88 -7.12 6.36
N HIS A 90 21.05 -7.96 5.31
CA HIS A 90 19.96 -8.80 4.81
C HIS A 90 18.72 -8.05 4.33
N PHE A 91 18.90 -6.98 3.57
CA PHE A 91 17.80 -6.18 2.99
C PHE A 91 16.69 -7.05 2.37
N SER A 92 17.05 -8.14 1.68
CA SER A 92 16.08 -9.06 1.07
C SER A 92 15.10 -9.65 2.09
N LEU A 93 15.61 -10.06 3.25
CA LEU A 93 14.76 -10.59 4.33
C LEU A 93 13.90 -9.49 4.94
N LEU A 94 14.46 -8.28 5.11
CA LEU A 94 13.74 -7.13 5.63
C LEU A 94 12.56 -6.78 4.71
N ALA A 95 12.79 -6.71 3.40
CA ALA A 95 11.76 -6.42 2.41
C ALA A 95 10.64 -7.47 2.43
N ILE A 96 10.95 -8.75 2.39
CA ILE A 96 9.94 -9.83 2.39
C ILE A 96 9.11 -9.79 3.68
N VAL A 97 9.76 -9.67 4.84
CA VAL A 97 9.05 -9.67 6.13
C VAL A 97 8.21 -8.42 6.30
N SER A 98 8.72 -7.24 5.94
CA SER A 98 7.96 -5.99 6.03
C SER A 98 6.76 -6.00 5.09
N THR A 99 6.92 -6.51 3.86
CA THR A 99 5.82 -6.69 2.90
C THR A 99 4.76 -7.64 3.45
N LEU A 100 5.15 -8.79 3.99
CA LEU A 100 4.19 -9.74 4.56
C LEU A 100 3.35 -9.13 5.69
N TRP A 101 3.95 -8.36 6.58
CA TRP A 101 3.23 -7.65 7.64
C TRP A 101 2.36 -6.51 7.10
N GLY A 102 2.89 -5.72 6.15
CA GLY A 102 2.14 -4.62 5.52
C GLY A 102 0.92 -5.12 4.75
N GLU A 103 1.13 -6.08 3.86
CA GLU A 103 0.08 -6.66 3.02
C GLU A 103 -0.91 -7.51 3.82
N GLY A 104 -0.43 -8.20 4.85
CA GLY A 104 -1.31 -8.89 5.82
C GLY A 104 -2.25 -7.90 6.52
N THR A 105 -1.71 -6.78 7.01
CA THR A 105 -2.51 -5.72 7.64
C THR A 105 -3.50 -5.09 6.66
N ASP A 106 -3.05 -4.75 5.45
CA ASP A 106 -3.90 -4.23 4.38
C ASP A 106 -5.07 -5.18 4.11
N SER A 107 -4.79 -6.45 3.88
CA SER A 107 -5.80 -7.46 3.56
C SER A 107 -6.79 -7.72 4.71
N ILE A 108 -6.31 -7.79 5.96
CA ILE A 108 -7.14 -7.97 7.15
C ILE A 108 -8.11 -6.81 7.35
N ILE A 109 -7.72 -5.60 6.94
CA ILE A 109 -8.59 -4.41 7.05
C ILE A 109 -9.50 -4.30 5.83
N PHE A 110 -8.93 -4.45 4.63
CA PHE A 110 -9.67 -4.25 3.38
C PHE A 110 -10.85 -5.19 3.21
N PHE A 111 -10.61 -6.52 3.26
CA PHE A 111 -11.65 -7.49 2.92
C PHE A 111 -12.86 -7.46 3.84
N PRO A 112 -12.73 -7.37 5.17
CA PRO A 112 -13.88 -7.24 6.04
C PRO A 112 -14.66 -5.94 5.85
N LEU A 113 -13.96 -4.81 5.62
CA LEU A 113 -14.62 -3.53 5.39
C LEU A 113 -15.31 -3.48 4.03
N ALA A 114 -14.68 -3.99 2.99
CA ALA A 114 -15.21 -3.98 1.61
C ALA A 114 -16.35 -4.98 1.44
N PHE A 115 -16.19 -6.21 1.91
CA PHE A 115 -17.06 -7.35 1.62
C PHE A 115 -17.79 -7.93 2.83
N GLY A 116 -17.57 -7.42 4.04
CA GLY A 116 -18.28 -7.85 5.24
C GLY A 116 -19.80 -7.67 5.10
N GLY A 117 -20.55 -8.75 5.33
CA GLY A 117 -22.00 -8.80 5.12
C GLY A 117 -22.43 -9.06 3.66
N ILE A 118 -21.49 -9.10 2.70
CA ILE A 118 -21.74 -9.45 1.30
C ILE A 118 -21.27 -10.88 1.04
N LEU A 119 -20.05 -11.21 1.48
CA LEU A 119 -19.46 -12.53 1.33
C LEU A 119 -19.45 -13.31 2.66
N PRO A 120 -19.53 -14.66 2.61
CA PRO A 120 -19.34 -15.50 3.79
C PRO A 120 -17.92 -15.30 4.36
N TRP A 121 -17.79 -15.32 5.70
CA TRP A 121 -16.51 -15.13 6.38
C TRP A 121 -15.40 -16.09 5.93
N ARG A 122 -15.77 -17.31 5.55
CA ARG A 122 -14.82 -18.29 5.01
C ARG A 122 -14.15 -17.80 3.73
N GLU A 123 -14.91 -17.19 2.83
CA GLU A 123 -14.39 -16.63 1.59
C GLU A 123 -13.53 -15.39 1.86
N ILE A 124 -13.95 -14.53 2.77
CA ILE A 124 -13.17 -13.36 3.20
C ILE A 124 -11.80 -13.80 3.71
N VAL A 125 -11.73 -14.79 4.60
CA VAL A 125 -10.46 -15.31 5.12
C VAL A 125 -9.60 -15.91 4.01
N LEU A 126 -10.19 -16.67 3.08
CA LEU A 126 -9.48 -17.21 1.93
C LEU A 126 -8.87 -16.10 1.06
N LEU A 127 -9.63 -15.05 0.79
CA LEU A 127 -9.17 -13.89 0.02
C LEU A 127 -8.03 -13.15 0.73
N ILE A 128 -8.11 -12.95 2.05
CA ILE A 128 -7.04 -12.36 2.85
C ILE A 128 -5.73 -13.14 2.68
N VAL A 129 -5.78 -14.46 2.88
CA VAL A 129 -4.60 -15.33 2.78
C VAL A 129 -4.07 -15.36 1.35
N ALA A 130 -4.94 -15.56 0.36
CA ALA A 130 -4.55 -15.61 -1.05
C ALA A 130 -3.89 -14.30 -1.50
N GLN A 131 -4.47 -13.15 -1.17
CA GLN A 131 -3.91 -11.86 -1.55
C GLN A 131 -2.55 -11.60 -0.89
N ALA A 132 -2.44 -11.84 0.42
CA ALA A 132 -1.18 -11.65 1.14
C ALA A 132 -0.06 -12.54 0.56
N LEU A 133 -0.36 -13.80 0.27
CA LEU A 133 0.61 -14.74 -0.33
C LEU A 133 0.99 -14.34 -1.76
N LEU A 134 0.03 -13.97 -2.60
CA LEU A 134 0.30 -13.56 -3.98
C LEU A 134 1.16 -12.30 -4.04
N LYS A 135 0.85 -11.28 -3.23
CA LYS A 135 1.64 -10.05 -3.15
C LYS A 135 3.05 -10.32 -2.62
N THR A 136 3.20 -11.15 -1.59
CA THR A 136 4.51 -11.55 -1.07
C THR A 136 5.30 -12.36 -2.10
N ALA A 137 4.67 -13.27 -2.82
CA ALA A 137 5.32 -14.01 -3.90
C ALA A 137 5.81 -13.08 -5.01
N TYR A 138 4.99 -12.09 -5.40
CA TYR A 138 5.39 -11.04 -6.36
C TYR A 138 6.60 -10.25 -5.86
N GLU A 139 6.64 -9.88 -4.57
CA GLU A 139 7.77 -9.17 -3.97
C GLU A 139 9.06 -10.01 -4.07
N ILE A 140 8.99 -11.31 -3.81
CA ILE A 140 10.14 -12.22 -3.95
C ILE A 140 10.66 -12.23 -5.40
N VAL A 141 9.76 -12.26 -6.39
CA VAL A 141 10.13 -12.25 -7.82
C VAL A 141 10.77 -10.93 -8.22
N ILE A 142 10.24 -9.80 -7.74
CA ILE A 142 10.77 -8.47 -8.08
C ILE A 142 12.02 -8.07 -7.26
N LEU A 143 12.30 -8.77 -6.18
CA LEU A 143 13.39 -8.47 -5.25
C LEU A 143 14.76 -8.25 -5.91
N PRO A 144 15.21 -9.02 -6.93
CA PRO A 144 16.48 -8.77 -7.60
C PRO A 144 16.55 -7.38 -8.27
N VAL A 145 15.39 -6.89 -8.77
CA VAL A 145 15.28 -5.55 -9.35
C VAL A 145 15.35 -4.50 -8.24
N THR A 146 14.58 -4.70 -7.17
CA THR A 146 14.58 -3.83 -5.98
C THR A 146 15.99 -3.67 -5.41
N LEU A 147 16.75 -4.75 -5.28
CA LEU A 147 18.16 -4.72 -4.83
C LEU A 147 19.06 -3.87 -5.72
N LYS A 148 18.92 -3.97 -7.05
CA LYS A 148 19.70 -3.16 -7.99
C LYS A 148 19.33 -1.66 -7.87
N VAL A 149 18.04 -1.36 -7.74
CA VAL A 149 17.54 0.00 -7.56
C VAL A 149 18.07 0.62 -6.27
N VAL A 150 17.96 -0.09 -5.14
CA VAL A 150 18.46 0.38 -3.84
C VAL A 150 19.96 0.64 -3.88
N LYS A 151 20.76 -0.29 -4.43
CA LYS A 151 22.22 -0.10 -4.57
C LYS A 151 22.54 1.13 -5.41
N LYS A 152 21.85 1.30 -6.53
CA LYS A 152 22.06 2.46 -7.43
C LYS A 152 21.69 3.78 -6.74
N LEU A 153 20.54 3.82 -6.04
CA LEU A 153 20.11 5.00 -5.30
C LEU A 153 21.11 5.37 -4.19
N LYS A 154 21.54 4.42 -3.36
CA LYS A 154 22.55 4.66 -2.32
C LYS A 154 23.86 5.20 -2.89
N SER A 155 24.28 4.74 -4.08
CA SER A 155 25.52 5.22 -4.71
C SER A 155 25.37 6.62 -5.32
N ILE A 156 24.22 6.98 -5.90
CA ILE A 156 23.97 8.29 -6.50
C ILE A 156 23.75 9.35 -5.43
N GLU A 157 22.90 9.05 -4.44
CA GLU A 157 22.50 10.00 -3.40
C GLU A 157 23.51 10.05 -2.25
N SER A 158 24.48 9.12 -2.20
CA SER A 158 25.43 8.97 -1.09
C SER A 158 24.75 8.96 0.29
N THR A 159 23.52 8.40 0.34
CA THR A 159 22.64 8.42 1.50
C THR A 159 22.29 7.00 1.93
N ASP A 160 22.45 6.72 3.22
CA ASP A 160 21.98 5.49 3.87
C ASP A 160 21.49 5.85 5.27
N THR A 161 20.20 6.08 5.38
CA THR A 161 19.59 6.59 6.62
C THR A 161 19.22 5.44 7.55
N TYR A 162 19.61 5.57 8.83
CA TYR A 162 19.20 4.68 9.91
C TYR A 162 18.30 5.47 10.90
N ASP A 163 17.11 4.96 11.12
CA ASP A 163 16.08 5.59 11.97
C ASP A 163 16.34 5.35 13.48
N ARG A 164 17.53 5.74 13.97
CA ARG A 164 17.87 5.63 15.40
C ARG A 164 17.30 6.80 16.18
N GLY A 165 16.50 6.51 17.21
CA GLY A 165 15.96 7.53 18.11
C GLY A 165 14.88 8.44 17.51
N ILE A 166 14.23 8.05 16.40
CA ILE A 166 13.13 8.79 15.81
C ILE A 166 11.79 8.41 16.44
N SER A 167 10.82 9.30 16.35
CA SER A 167 9.42 8.98 16.64
C SER A 167 8.78 8.26 15.46
N TYR A 168 8.20 7.10 15.70
CA TYR A 168 7.39 6.34 14.74
C TYR A 168 5.92 6.79 14.75
N SER A 169 5.67 8.06 15.04
CA SER A 169 4.34 8.66 14.99
C SER A 169 3.78 8.67 13.57
N TRP A 170 2.48 8.60 13.45
CA TRP A 170 1.76 8.64 12.16
C TRP A 170 1.68 10.04 11.57
N TRP A 171 1.95 11.07 12.36
CA TRP A 171 1.98 12.49 11.98
C TRP A 171 3.20 13.22 12.53
#